data_8a008288992ac070297c6270fe9db0bc
#
_entry.id   8a008288992ac070297c6270fe9db0bc
#
_cell.length_a   1.000
_cell.length_b   1.000
_cell.length_c   1.000
_cell.angle_alpha   90.00
_cell.angle_beta   90.00
_cell.angle_gamma   90.00
#
_symmetry.space_group_name_H-M   'P 1'
#
loop_
_entity.id
_entity.type
_entity.pdbx_description
1 polymer ?
#
loop_
_entity_poly.entity_id
_entity_poly.type
_entity_poly.pdbx_seq_one_letter_code
_entity_poly.pdbx_strand_id
1 'polypeptide(L)'
;KFGRKKIFILGVLSSLLGTLIVAFSIFDKNFMYFIVGSIFIGVSQATQQFYRYAAADNVPDNFKSKALSYVLAGGLIAAILGPELSKISYTFLTEHIYLATYLIAGTVQILNLFVLAFLNIPKPKKNINIKRPLSEILFKKELILAILSAALGFSLMSFIMTATPIQIVNICKLGNDVNANIIQWHVIAMFAPSLFTGQLINKLGNLKLMALGVICYLVSIYFGTIGQTEYHFWLSLFLCGLGWNFLFVGGSDIIAKSTNPKEKSIVQGVTDFIIFGSVAFASFLGGNLLVSIGWHMMLYMALIPIFILAFYIIFLWITKVNDSTIKI
;
A
#
# COMPACT_ATOMS: atom_id res chain seq x y z
N LYS A 1 21.93 -4.77 11.03
CA LYS A 1 23.23 -5.50 10.97
C LYS A 1 23.59 -5.92 9.54
N PHE A 2 22.63 -6.39 8.72
CA PHE A 2 22.91 -7.01 7.40
C PHE A 2 22.92 -6.03 6.22
N GLY A 3 22.43 -4.80 6.37
CA GLY A 3 22.26 -3.82 5.29
C GLY A 3 21.02 -4.07 4.44
N ARG A 4 20.44 -2.99 3.88
CA ARG A 4 19.16 -3.06 3.13
C ARG A 4 19.22 -3.95 1.90
N LYS A 5 20.32 -3.88 1.10
CA LYS A 5 20.48 -4.69 -0.12
C LYS A 5 20.34 -6.19 0.14
N LYS A 6 20.98 -6.72 1.21
CA LYS A 6 20.88 -8.14 1.57
C LYS A 6 19.44 -8.53 1.95
N ILE A 7 18.75 -7.68 2.72
CA ILE A 7 17.35 -7.92 3.11
C ILE A 7 16.43 -7.90 1.88
N PHE A 8 16.66 -7.01 0.93
CA PHE A 8 15.88 -6.95 -0.31
C PHE A 8 16.08 -8.21 -1.16
N ILE A 9 17.32 -8.67 -1.29
CA ILE A 9 17.62 -9.94 -2.00
C ILE A 9 16.94 -11.12 -1.29
N LEU A 10 17.01 -11.21 0.04
CA LEU A 10 16.32 -12.26 0.80
C LEU A 10 14.80 -12.19 0.62
N GLY A 11 14.22 -10.98 0.58
CA GLY A 11 12.80 -10.78 0.29
C GLY A 11 12.41 -11.31 -1.09
N VAL A 12 13.18 -11.00 -2.14
CA VAL A 12 12.89 -11.50 -3.49
C VAL A 12 13.10 -13.02 -3.60
N LEU A 13 14.11 -13.59 -2.93
CA LEU A 13 14.27 -15.04 -2.82
C LEU A 13 13.09 -15.70 -2.11
N SER A 14 12.57 -15.06 -1.05
CA SER A 14 11.35 -15.52 -0.37
C SER A 14 10.14 -15.50 -1.33
N SER A 15 9.97 -14.43 -2.13
CA SER A 15 8.90 -14.38 -3.14
C SER A 15 9.05 -15.48 -4.20
N LEU A 16 10.26 -15.69 -4.70
CA LEU A 16 10.52 -16.75 -5.68
C LEU A 16 10.15 -18.13 -5.11
N LEU A 17 10.60 -18.42 -3.90
CA LEU A 17 10.22 -19.66 -3.22
C LEU A 17 8.70 -19.75 -3.03
N GLY A 18 8.07 -18.67 -2.58
CA GLY A 18 6.63 -18.60 -2.37
C GLY A 18 5.84 -18.83 -3.68
N THR A 19 6.22 -18.20 -4.77
CA THR A 19 5.55 -18.41 -6.07
C THR A 19 5.71 -19.84 -6.58
N LEU A 20 6.86 -20.49 -6.38
CA LEU A 20 7.06 -21.90 -6.74
C LEU A 20 6.20 -22.83 -5.87
N ILE A 21 6.09 -22.58 -4.56
CA ILE A 21 5.23 -23.35 -3.66
C ILE A 21 3.76 -23.18 -4.06
N VAL A 22 3.31 -21.97 -4.41
CA VAL A 22 1.94 -21.74 -4.90
C VAL A 22 1.71 -22.43 -6.24
N ALA A 23 2.66 -22.36 -7.16
CA ALA A 23 2.57 -23.10 -8.43
C ALA A 23 2.42 -24.61 -8.18
N PHE A 24 3.23 -25.17 -7.27
CA PHE A 24 3.12 -26.57 -6.87
C PHE A 24 1.78 -26.89 -6.20
N SER A 25 1.24 -25.97 -5.38
CA SER A 25 -0.07 -26.14 -4.73
C SER A 25 -1.21 -26.25 -5.74
N ILE A 26 -1.13 -25.50 -6.85
CA ILE A 26 -2.12 -25.59 -7.94
C ILE A 26 -2.00 -26.94 -8.67
N PHE A 27 -0.77 -27.39 -8.92
CA PHE A 27 -0.49 -28.68 -9.55
C PHE A 27 -1.02 -29.85 -8.69
N ASP A 28 -0.69 -29.83 -7.39
CA ASP A 28 -1.09 -30.87 -6.41
C ASP A 28 -2.51 -30.68 -5.87
N LYS A 29 -3.22 -29.60 -6.23
CA LYS A 29 -4.55 -29.20 -5.73
C LYS A 29 -4.65 -29.15 -4.19
N ASN A 30 -3.55 -28.74 -3.54
CA ASN A 30 -3.43 -28.73 -2.07
C ASN A 30 -3.43 -27.31 -1.51
N PHE A 31 -4.50 -26.94 -0.81
CA PHE A 31 -4.68 -25.61 -0.25
C PHE A 31 -3.66 -25.24 0.84
N MET A 32 -3.10 -26.22 1.57
CA MET A 32 -2.11 -25.95 2.60
C MET A 32 -0.79 -25.41 2.00
N TYR A 33 -0.37 -25.95 0.87
CA TYR A 33 0.80 -25.41 0.16
C TYR A 33 0.53 -24.00 -0.37
N PHE A 34 -0.71 -23.68 -0.76
CA PHE A 34 -1.08 -22.32 -1.16
C PHE A 34 -0.91 -21.34 0.01
N ILE A 35 -1.35 -21.69 1.22
CA ILE A 35 -1.15 -20.87 2.43
C ILE A 35 0.33 -20.68 2.71
N VAL A 36 1.12 -21.75 2.71
CA VAL A 36 2.56 -21.68 2.97
C VAL A 36 3.27 -20.78 1.95
N GLY A 37 3.00 -20.98 0.66
CA GLY A 37 3.58 -20.13 -0.39
C GLY A 37 3.19 -18.66 -0.24
N SER A 38 1.94 -18.38 0.14
CA SER A 38 1.44 -17.02 0.40
C SER A 38 2.16 -16.34 1.57
N ILE A 39 2.55 -17.08 2.62
CA ILE A 39 3.37 -16.54 3.73
C ILE A 39 4.73 -16.07 3.19
N PHE A 40 5.42 -16.84 2.36
CA PHE A 40 6.69 -16.43 1.77
C PHE A 40 6.56 -15.22 0.84
N ILE A 41 5.47 -15.12 0.07
CA ILE A 41 5.16 -13.93 -0.73
C ILE A 41 4.92 -12.72 0.19
N GLY A 42 4.21 -12.91 1.31
CA GLY A 42 3.97 -11.86 2.32
C GLY A 42 5.26 -11.31 2.93
N VAL A 43 6.24 -12.17 3.23
CA VAL A 43 7.58 -11.74 3.70
C VAL A 43 8.26 -10.84 2.67
N SER A 44 8.17 -11.19 1.39
CA SER A 44 8.69 -10.34 0.31
C SER A 44 8.00 -8.99 0.24
N GLN A 45 6.68 -8.97 0.30
CA GLN A 45 5.89 -7.72 0.30
C GLN A 45 6.30 -6.79 1.44
N ALA A 46 6.53 -7.33 2.63
CA ALA A 46 7.03 -6.55 3.76
C ALA A 46 8.39 -5.91 3.48
N THR A 47 9.32 -6.62 2.81
CA THR A 47 10.64 -6.06 2.47
C THR A 47 10.55 -4.99 1.36
N GLN A 48 9.64 -5.15 0.40
CA GLN A 48 9.44 -4.21 -0.70
C GLN A 48 8.94 -2.85 -0.21
N GLN A 49 8.18 -2.80 0.88
CA GLN A 49 7.73 -1.54 1.48
C GLN A 49 8.88 -0.62 1.90
N PHE A 50 10.06 -1.17 2.19
CA PHE A 50 11.23 -0.38 2.52
C PHE A 50 11.97 0.22 1.30
N TYR A 51 11.63 -0.15 0.07
CA TYR A 51 12.25 0.44 -1.13
C TYR A 51 12.03 1.95 -1.19
N ARG A 52 10.84 2.45 -0.86
CA ARG A 52 10.52 3.88 -0.81
C ARG A 52 11.41 4.64 0.17
N TYR A 53 11.66 4.06 1.35
CA TYR A 53 12.55 4.66 2.33
C TYR A 53 14.03 4.57 1.93
N ALA A 54 14.43 3.48 1.29
CA ALA A 54 15.79 3.36 0.78
C ALA A 54 16.11 4.41 -0.27
N ALA A 55 15.15 4.74 -1.14
CA ALA A 55 15.29 5.82 -2.11
C ALA A 55 15.37 7.19 -1.43
N ALA A 56 14.48 7.47 -0.46
CA ALA A 56 14.44 8.75 0.25
C ALA A 56 15.71 9.01 1.12
N ASP A 57 16.37 7.95 1.61
CA ASP A 57 17.55 8.07 2.46
C ASP A 57 18.84 8.41 1.70
N ASN A 58 18.83 8.25 0.38
CA ASN A 58 20.02 8.44 -0.47
C ASN A 58 19.98 9.75 -1.29
N VAL A 59 19.06 10.65 -0.97
CA VAL A 59 18.88 11.93 -1.68
C VAL A 59 18.83 13.09 -0.69
N PRO A 60 19.12 14.35 -1.15
CA PRO A 60 18.96 15.55 -0.33
C PRO A 60 17.52 15.74 0.17
N ASP A 61 17.35 16.47 1.28
CA ASP A 61 16.06 16.63 1.97
C ASP A 61 14.96 17.19 1.07
N ASN A 62 15.30 18.15 0.20
CA ASN A 62 14.36 18.74 -0.76
C ASN A 62 13.88 17.76 -1.85
N PHE A 63 14.57 16.62 -2.03
CA PHE A 63 14.23 15.60 -3.03
C PHE A 63 13.57 14.34 -2.43
N LYS A 64 13.55 14.18 -1.10
CA LYS A 64 13.04 12.99 -0.40
C LYS A 64 11.60 12.65 -0.80
N SER A 65 10.69 13.62 -0.79
CA SER A 65 9.29 13.42 -1.18
C SER A 65 9.16 12.91 -2.62
N LYS A 66 9.97 13.48 -3.54
CA LYS A 66 9.98 13.04 -4.94
C LYS A 66 10.52 11.62 -5.09
N ALA A 67 11.65 11.31 -4.44
CA ALA A 67 12.26 9.98 -4.50
C ALA A 67 11.32 8.89 -3.99
N LEU A 68 10.64 9.15 -2.86
CA LEU A 68 9.63 8.26 -2.30
C LEU A 68 8.47 8.03 -3.27
N SER A 69 7.95 9.13 -3.83
CA SER A 69 6.84 9.09 -4.80
C SER A 69 7.22 8.35 -6.08
N TYR A 70 8.42 8.56 -6.62
CA TYR A 70 8.87 7.89 -7.85
C TYR A 70 9.03 6.37 -7.68
N VAL A 71 9.45 5.91 -6.49
CA VAL A 71 9.48 4.47 -6.21
C VAL A 71 8.07 3.88 -6.22
N LEU A 72 7.10 4.59 -5.64
CA LEU A 72 5.69 4.15 -5.67
C LEU A 72 5.11 4.23 -7.09
N ALA A 73 5.50 5.22 -7.89
CA ALA A 73 5.08 5.33 -9.29
C ALA A 73 5.52 4.11 -10.14
N GLY A 74 6.60 3.41 -9.74
CA GLY A 74 6.98 2.14 -10.35
C GLY A 74 5.87 1.08 -10.28
N GLY A 75 4.97 1.16 -9.28
CA GLY A 75 3.77 0.33 -9.18
C GLY A 75 2.80 0.49 -10.36
N LEU A 76 2.85 1.62 -11.09
CA LEU A 76 2.01 1.84 -12.28
C LEU A 76 2.32 0.83 -13.38
N ILE A 77 3.59 0.47 -13.56
CA ILE A 77 4.00 -0.58 -14.52
C ILE A 77 3.37 -1.92 -14.12
N ALA A 78 3.42 -2.25 -12.83
CA ALA A 78 2.80 -3.47 -12.31
C ALA A 78 1.27 -3.44 -12.43
N ALA A 79 0.64 -2.27 -12.25
CA ALA A 79 -0.80 -2.08 -12.40
C ALA A 79 -1.32 -2.39 -13.82
N ILE A 80 -0.49 -2.12 -14.83
CA ILE A 80 -0.83 -2.38 -16.23
C ILE A 80 -0.42 -3.81 -16.63
N LEU A 81 0.84 -4.16 -16.39
CA LEU A 81 1.39 -5.45 -16.84
C LEU A 81 0.84 -6.64 -16.06
N GLY A 82 0.57 -6.49 -14.75
CA GLY A 82 0.13 -7.60 -13.91
C GLY A 82 -1.18 -8.24 -14.39
N PRO A 83 -2.29 -7.49 -14.51
CA PRO A 83 -3.55 -8.01 -15.01
C PRO A 83 -3.45 -8.57 -16.44
N GLU A 84 -2.72 -7.88 -17.33
CA GLU A 84 -2.56 -8.35 -18.72
C GLU A 84 -1.78 -9.68 -18.81
N LEU A 85 -0.68 -9.80 -18.08
CA LEU A 85 0.06 -11.07 -18.00
C LEU A 85 -0.81 -12.18 -17.41
N SER A 86 -1.63 -11.88 -16.40
CA SER A 86 -2.55 -12.85 -15.82
C SER A 86 -3.61 -13.29 -16.83
N LYS A 87 -4.26 -12.34 -17.55
CA LYS A 87 -5.26 -12.65 -18.59
C LYS A 87 -4.70 -13.52 -19.72
N ILE A 88 -3.46 -13.27 -20.14
CA ILE A 88 -2.83 -14.03 -21.21
C ILE A 88 -2.48 -15.44 -20.73
N SER A 89 -2.01 -15.58 -19.49
CA SER A 89 -1.37 -16.81 -19.01
C SER A 89 -2.27 -17.75 -18.20
N TYR A 90 -3.42 -17.29 -17.69
CA TYR A 90 -4.22 -18.09 -16.74
C TYR A 90 -4.73 -19.41 -17.32
N THR A 91 -4.90 -19.49 -18.64
CA THR A 91 -5.40 -20.67 -19.36
C THR A 91 -4.32 -21.39 -20.18
N PHE A 92 -3.04 -20.97 -20.15
CA PHE A 92 -1.98 -21.62 -20.93
C PHE A 92 -1.83 -23.11 -20.61
N LEU A 93 -2.11 -23.49 -19.38
CA LEU A 93 -2.15 -24.87 -18.93
C LEU A 93 -3.59 -25.18 -18.51
N THR A 94 -4.39 -25.67 -19.46
CA THR A 94 -5.84 -25.87 -19.31
C THR A 94 -6.24 -26.80 -18.15
N GLU A 95 -5.38 -27.78 -17.83
CA GLU A 95 -5.60 -28.70 -16.71
C GLU A 95 -5.34 -28.05 -15.33
N HIS A 96 -4.53 -26.98 -15.29
CA HIS A 96 -4.10 -26.29 -14.08
C HIS A 96 -4.21 -24.77 -14.25
N ILE A 97 -5.44 -24.25 -14.15
CA ILE A 97 -5.73 -22.81 -14.27
C ILE A 97 -4.85 -22.01 -13.29
N TYR A 98 -4.24 -20.91 -13.76
CA TYR A 98 -3.27 -20.05 -13.06
C TYR A 98 -1.89 -20.63 -12.80
N LEU A 99 -1.59 -21.91 -13.10
CA LEU A 99 -0.25 -22.45 -12.89
C LEU A 99 0.81 -21.66 -13.70
N ALA A 100 0.54 -21.42 -15.00
CA ALA A 100 1.43 -20.62 -15.85
C ALA A 100 1.60 -19.19 -15.33
N THR A 101 0.56 -18.59 -14.77
CA THR A 101 0.61 -17.24 -14.19
C THR A 101 1.62 -17.16 -13.03
N TYR A 102 1.59 -18.15 -12.12
CA TYR A 102 2.57 -18.18 -11.01
C TYR A 102 3.98 -18.51 -11.47
N LEU A 103 4.17 -19.33 -12.50
CA LEU A 103 5.49 -19.57 -13.11
C LEU A 103 6.05 -18.30 -13.76
N ILE A 104 5.22 -17.52 -14.46
CA ILE A 104 5.61 -16.20 -14.98
C ILE A 104 5.95 -15.24 -13.84
N ALA A 105 5.15 -15.20 -12.77
CA ALA A 105 5.48 -14.40 -11.60
C ALA A 105 6.85 -14.78 -11.00
N GLY A 106 7.19 -16.07 -10.98
CA GLY A 106 8.52 -16.55 -10.57
C GLY A 106 9.64 -16.02 -11.49
N THR A 107 9.45 -16.00 -12.80
CA THR A 107 10.45 -15.43 -13.73
C THR A 107 10.64 -13.93 -13.53
N VAL A 108 9.57 -13.19 -13.23
CA VAL A 108 9.65 -11.75 -12.86
C VAL A 108 10.49 -11.57 -11.59
N GLN A 109 10.40 -12.48 -10.60
CA GLN A 109 11.26 -12.40 -9.40
C GLN A 109 12.73 -12.65 -9.72
N ILE A 110 13.05 -13.51 -10.67
CA ILE A 110 14.44 -13.72 -11.14
C ILE A 110 14.97 -12.43 -11.79
N LEU A 111 14.18 -11.77 -12.63
CA LEU A 111 14.55 -10.47 -13.21
C LEU A 111 14.75 -9.40 -12.11
N ASN A 112 13.92 -9.41 -11.09
CA ASN A 112 14.06 -8.50 -9.94
C ASN A 112 15.38 -8.76 -9.17
N LEU A 113 15.78 -10.01 -8.97
CA LEU A 113 17.10 -10.36 -8.39
C LEU A 113 18.25 -9.78 -9.21
N PHE A 114 18.16 -9.89 -10.54
CA PHE A 114 19.15 -9.33 -11.44
C PHE A 114 19.24 -7.81 -11.29
N VAL A 115 18.11 -7.09 -11.31
CA VAL A 115 18.07 -5.63 -11.08
C VAL A 115 18.69 -5.27 -9.73
N LEU A 116 18.33 -5.97 -8.65
CA LEU A 116 18.87 -5.72 -7.30
C LEU A 116 20.37 -5.96 -7.21
N ALA A 117 20.94 -6.87 -8.02
CA ALA A 117 22.38 -7.12 -8.05
C ALA A 117 23.16 -5.87 -8.46
N PHE A 118 22.64 -5.07 -9.41
CA PHE A 118 23.26 -3.84 -9.88
C PHE A 118 23.01 -2.61 -9.00
N LEU A 119 22.02 -2.65 -8.11
CA LEU A 119 21.75 -1.53 -7.23
C LEU A 119 22.86 -1.35 -6.17
N ASN A 120 23.40 -0.15 -6.11
CA ASN A 120 24.34 0.24 -5.05
C ASN A 120 23.58 0.93 -3.92
N ILE A 121 23.29 0.17 -2.86
CA ILE A 121 22.58 0.68 -1.68
C ILE A 121 23.61 0.81 -0.54
N PRO A 122 23.88 2.04 -0.06
CA PRO A 122 24.84 2.26 1.02
C PRO A 122 24.48 1.46 2.27
N LYS A 123 25.52 0.93 2.92
CA LYS A 123 25.35 0.23 4.21
C LYS A 123 24.98 1.24 5.30
N PRO A 124 24.07 0.90 6.21
CA PRO A 124 23.75 1.79 7.33
C PRO A 124 24.98 2.00 8.21
N LYS A 125 25.19 3.24 8.66
CA LYS A 125 26.25 3.55 9.63
C LYS A 125 25.98 2.77 10.93
N LYS A 126 27.02 2.12 11.46
CA LYS A 126 26.99 1.08 12.52
C LYS A 126 26.48 1.49 13.91
N ASN A 127 26.19 2.75 14.18
CA ASN A 127 25.83 3.24 15.51
C ASN A 127 24.31 3.42 15.66
N ILE A 128 23.63 2.33 16.00
CA ILE A 128 22.24 2.37 16.49
C ILE A 128 22.31 2.44 18.03
N ASN A 129 22.59 3.61 18.57
CA ASN A 129 22.38 3.89 19.98
C ASN A 129 21.16 4.82 20.09
N ILE A 130 20.00 4.23 20.31
CA ILE A 130 18.78 4.97 20.62
C ILE A 130 18.97 5.47 22.06
N LYS A 131 19.18 6.79 22.19
CA LYS A 131 19.33 7.44 23.51
C LYS A 131 17.97 7.80 24.14
N ARG A 132 16.88 7.76 23.34
CA ARG A 132 15.53 8.15 23.77
C ARG A 132 14.59 6.94 23.71
N PRO A 133 13.64 6.80 24.65
CA PRO A 133 12.62 5.77 24.56
C PRO A 133 11.79 5.91 23.27
N LEU A 134 11.44 4.79 22.68
CA LEU A 134 10.71 4.74 21.41
C LEU A 134 9.35 5.46 21.53
N SER A 135 8.70 5.40 22.69
CA SER A 135 7.47 6.11 22.99
C SER A 135 7.58 7.63 22.79
N GLU A 136 8.66 8.26 23.25
CA GLU A 136 8.85 9.71 23.06
C GLU A 136 8.95 10.10 21.58
N ILE A 137 9.37 9.18 20.73
CA ILE A 137 9.48 9.39 19.30
C ILE A 137 8.12 9.20 18.64
N LEU A 138 7.45 8.07 18.94
CA LEU A 138 6.18 7.69 18.30
C LEU A 138 5.01 8.60 18.68
N PHE A 139 5.01 9.16 19.91
CA PHE A 139 3.95 10.06 20.37
C PHE A 139 4.14 11.53 19.97
N LYS A 140 5.12 11.85 19.13
CA LYS A 140 5.15 13.17 18.50
C LYS A 140 3.94 13.39 17.60
N LYS A 141 3.32 14.56 17.69
CA LYS A 141 2.07 14.90 16.97
C LYS A 141 2.19 14.62 15.46
N GLU A 142 3.33 14.96 14.86
CA GLU A 142 3.62 14.74 13.45
C GLU A 142 3.69 13.27 13.09
N LEU A 143 4.30 12.48 13.98
CA LEU A 143 4.45 11.04 13.72
C LEU A 143 3.13 10.29 13.96
N ILE A 144 2.31 10.74 14.91
CA ILE A 144 0.93 10.25 15.08
C ILE A 144 0.13 10.53 13.82
N LEU A 145 0.18 11.76 13.29
CA LEU A 145 -0.48 12.09 12.02
C LEU A 145 -0.02 11.16 10.90
N ALA A 146 1.28 10.97 10.76
CA ALA A 146 1.87 10.14 9.72
C ALA A 146 1.42 8.67 9.82
N ILE A 147 1.43 8.11 11.03
CA ILE A 147 0.99 6.73 11.30
C ILE A 147 -0.52 6.59 11.02
N LEU A 148 -1.35 7.50 11.58
CA LEU A 148 -2.79 7.47 11.37
C LEU A 148 -3.14 7.62 9.89
N SER A 149 -2.52 8.57 9.19
CA SER A 149 -2.76 8.81 7.77
C SER A 149 -2.40 7.59 6.92
N ALA A 150 -1.21 7.03 7.11
CA ALA A 150 -0.77 5.88 6.35
C ALA A 150 -1.56 4.60 6.72
N ALA A 151 -1.80 4.36 8.01
CA ALA A 151 -2.51 3.18 8.50
C ALA A 151 -3.99 3.21 8.10
N LEU A 152 -4.71 4.30 8.40
CA LEU A 152 -6.13 4.41 8.08
C LEU A 152 -6.35 4.49 6.56
N GLY A 153 -5.50 5.25 5.84
CA GLY A 153 -5.57 5.31 4.38
C GLY A 153 -5.42 3.93 3.75
N PHE A 154 -4.40 3.17 4.13
CA PHE A 154 -4.20 1.83 3.56
C PHE A 154 -5.26 0.83 4.05
N SER A 155 -5.64 0.88 5.31
CA SER A 155 -6.66 -0.01 5.87
C SER A 155 -8.02 0.19 5.20
N LEU A 156 -8.44 1.43 4.98
CA LEU A 156 -9.69 1.76 4.29
C LEU A 156 -9.68 1.27 2.85
N MET A 157 -8.59 1.50 2.13
CA MET A 157 -8.42 0.99 0.77
C MET A 157 -8.56 -0.53 0.75
N SER A 158 -7.84 -1.22 1.63
CA SER A 158 -7.82 -2.68 1.69
C SER A 158 -9.18 -3.26 2.12
N PHE A 159 -9.86 -2.59 3.04
CA PHE A 159 -11.20 -2.93 3.51
C PHE A 159 -12.24 -2.90 2.38
N ILE A 160 -12.28 -1.82 1.61
CA ILE A 160 -13.21 -1.64 0.49
C ILE A 160 -12.81 -2.59 -0.66
N MET A 161 -11.53 -2.65 -1.00
CA MET A 161 -11.02 -3.43 -2.13
C MET A 161 -11.23 -4.94 -1.96
N THR A 162 -11.12 -5.48 -0.73
CA THR A 162 -11.35 -6.91 -0.46
C THR A 162 -12.81 -7.30 -0.69
N ALA A 163 -13.75 -6.42 -0.37
CA ALA A 163 -15.18 -6.66 -0.51
C ALA A 163 -15.70 -6.45 -1.95
N THR A 164 -15.07 -5.53 -2.69
CA THR A 164 -15.57 -5.07 -4.00
C THR A 164 -15.73 -6.17 -5.04
N PRO A 165 -14.77 -7.11 -5.26
CA PRO A 165 -14.96 -8.18 -6.25
C PRO A 165 -16.16 -9.06 -5.93
N ILE A 166 -16.39 -9.35 -4.65
CA ILE A 166 -17.54 -10.15 -4.20
C ILE A 166 -18.84 -9.40 -4.49
N GLN A 167 -18.88 -8.10 -4.19
CA GLN A 167 -20.04 -7.26 -4.45
C GLN A 167 -20.35 -7.18 -5.96
N ILE A 168 -19.34 -6.87 -6.79
CA ILE A 168 -19.52 -6.70 -8.24
C ILE A 168 -19.93 -8.00 -8.92
N VAL A 169 -19.16 -9.09 -8.65
CA VAL A 169 -19.32 -10.34 -9.41
C VAL A 169 -20.43 -11.21 -8.84
N ASN A 170 -20.45 -11.39 -7.51
CA ASN A 170 -21.34 -12.39 -6.90
C ASN A 170 -22.71 -11.80 -6.55
N ILE A 171 -22.77 -10.53 -6.12
CA ILE A 171 -24.03 -9.91 -5.66
C ILE A 171 -24.69 -9.12 -6.80
N CYS A 172 -23.98 -8.17 -7.42
CA CYS A 172 -24.53 -7.34 -8.50
C CYS A 172 -24.54 -8.03 -9.86
N LYS A 173 -23.83 -9.15 -10.06
CA LYS A 173 -23.76 -9.93 -11.31
C LYS A 173 -23.27 -9.12 -12.52
N LEU A 174 -22.41 -8.12 -12.32
CA LEU A 174 -21.87 -7.29 -13.40
C LEU A 174 -20.80 -7.99 -14.25
N GLY A 175 -20.24 -9.11 -13.75
CA GLY A 175 -19.27 -9.92 -14.48
C GLY A 175 -17.80 -9.65 -14.10
N ASN A 176 -16.95 -10.60 -14.51
CA ASN A 176 -15.51 -10.56 -14.19
C ASN A 176 -14.76 -9.49 -14.97
N ASP A 177 -15.16 -9.21 -16.21
CA ASP A 177 -14.49 -8.20 -17.05
C ASP A 177 -14.69 -6.79 -16.50
N VAL A 178 -15.90 -6.47 -16.04
CA VAL A 178 -16.24 -5.21 -15.37
C VAL A 178 -15.42 -5.09 -14.08
N ASN A 179 -15.37 -6.14 -13.27
CA ASN A 179 -14.57 -6.16 -12.06
C ASN A 179 -13.08 -5.93 -12.35
N ALA A 180 -12.52 -6.62 -13.34
CA ALA A 180 -11.11 -6.48 -13.72
C ALA A 180 -10.79 -5.05 -14.20
N ASN A 181 -11.66 -4.44 -14.99
CA ASN A 181 -11.51 -3.06 -15.45
C ASN A 181 -11.55 -2.06 -14.28
N ILE A 182 -12.51 -2.20 -13.36
CA ILE A 182 -12.63 -1.32 -12.19
C ILE A 182 -11.40 -1.43 -11.29
N ILE A 183 -10.92 -2.67 -11.03
CA ILE A 183 -9.71 -2.90 -10.23
C ILE A 183 -8.48 -2.29 -10.92
N GLN A 184 -8.34 -2.44 -12.22
CA GLN A 184 -7.22 -1.87 -12.97
C GLN A 184 -7.17 -0.35 -12.81
N TRP A 185 -8.30 0.35 -12.98
CA TRP A 185 -8.38 1.79 -12.79
C TRP A 185 -8.13 2.22 -11.34
N HIS A 186 -8.60 1.43 -10.37
CA HIS A 186 -8.28 1.64 -8.97
C HIS A 186 -6.76 1.61 -8.72
N VAL A 187 -6.07 0.57 -9.23
CA VAL A 187 -4.62 0.44 -9.04
C VAL A 187 -3.85 1.53 -9.80
N ILE A 188 -4.32 1.94 -10.98
CA ILE A 188 -3.79 3.11 -11.68
C ILE A 188 -3.93 4.37 -10.82
N ALA A 189 -5.10 4.60 -10.21
CA ALA A 189 -5.33 5.74 -9.31
C ALA A 189 -4.48 5.69 -8.03
N MET A 190 -4.08 4.50 -7.57
CA MET A 190 -3.14 4.36 -6.46
C MET A 190 -1.73 4.83 -6.83
N PHE A 191 -1.23 4.51 -8.02
CA PHE A 191 0.18 4.67 -8.34
C PHE A 191 0.48 5.82 -9.32
N ALA A 192 -0.38 6.11 -10.29
CA ALA A 192 -0.14 7.18 -11.26
C ALA A 192 0.05 8.56 -10.63
N PRO A 193 -0.74 8.96 -9.60
CA PRO A 193 -0.55 10.26 -8.95
C PRO A 193 0.84 10.39 -8.30
N SER A 194 1.51 9.29 -7.95
CA SER A 194 2.84 9.32 -7.37
C SER A 194 3.90 9.97 -8.27
N LEU A 195 3.64 10.08 -9.58
CA LEU A 195 4.51 10.83 -10.50
C LEU A 195 4.62 12.32 -10.10
N PHE A 196 3.58 12.88 -9.48
CA PHE A 196 3.50 14.29 -9.08
C PHE A 196 3.19 14.52 -7.60
N THR A 197 2.76 13.51 -6.84
CA THR A 197 2.41 13.65 -5.41
C THR A 197 3.57 14.21 -4.59
N GLY A 198 4.82 13.78 -4.85
CA GLY A 198 5.99 14.34 -4.18
C GLY A 198 6.21 15.83 -4.46
N GLN A 199 5.81 16.32 -5.64
CA GLN A 199 5.84 17.74 -5.98
C GLN A 199 4.71 18.48 -5.29
N LEU A 200 3.52 17.88 -5.20
CA LEU A 200 2.38 18.44 -4.46
C LEU A 200 2.71 18.61 -2.98
N ILE A 201 3.37 17.61 -2.35
CA ILE A 201 3.87 17.74 -0.97
C ILE A 201 4.78 18.95 -0.82
N ASN A 202 5.71 19.15 -1.75
CA ASN A 202 6.63 20.29 -1.69
C ASN A 202 5.93 21.64 -1.86
N LYS A 203 4.85 21.70 -2.63
CA LYS A 203 4.08 22.94 -2.90
C LYS A 203 2.99 23.21 -1.86
N LEU A 204 2.19 22.22 -1.54
CA LEU A 204 0.98 22.36 -0.69
C LEU A 204 1.25 22.02 0.77
N GLY A 205 2.27 21.22 1.04
CA GLY A 205 2.51 20.59 2.34
C GLY A 205 1.75 19.29 2.54
N ASN A 206 2.18 18.51 3.54
CA ASN A 206 1.59 17.19 3.83
C ASN A 206 0.16 17.30 4.33
N LEU A 207 -0.15 18.30 5.16
CA LEU A 207 -1.46 18.42 5.80
C LEU A 207 -2.58 18.66 4.79
N LYS A 208 -2.35 19.58 3.82
CA LYS A 208 -3.32 19.86 2.74
C LYS A 208 -3.50 18.66 1.82
N LEU A 209 -2.39 17.98 1.50
CA LEU A 209 -2.46 16.76 0.69
C LEU A 209 -3.28 15.67 1.38
N MET A 210 -3.08 15.45 2.68
CA MET A 210 -3.85 14.47 3.45
C MET A 210 -5.32 14.85 3.55
N ALA A 211 -5.64 16.13 3.69
CA ALA A 211 -7.02 16.63 3.65
C ALA A 211 -7.70 16.32 2.30
N LEU A 212 -7.00 16.50 1.18
CA LEU A 212 -7.49 16.06 -0.14
C LEU A 212 -7.72 14.54 -0.18
N GLY A 213 -6.84 13.74 0.42
CA GLY A 213 -7.02 12.29 0.55
C GLY A 213 -8.28 11.91 1.31
N VAL A 214 -8.57 12.60 2.43
CA VAL A 214 -9.82 12.43 3.19
C VAL A 214 -11.04 12.77 2.34
N ILE A 215 -11.00 13.87 1.59
CA ILE A 215 -12.10 14.26 0.68
C ILE A 215 -12.32 13.18 -0.39
N CYS A 216 -11.24 12.64 -0.98
CA CYS A 216 -11.34 11.55 -1.95
C CYS A 216 -12.07 10.32 -1.35
N TYR A 217 -11.76 9.94 -0.10
CA TYR A 217 -12.44 8.83 0.57
C TYR A 217 -13.92 9.13 0.86
N LEU A 218 -14.26 10.33 1.31
CA LEU A 218 -15.66 10.72 1.55
C LEU A 218 -16.48 10.63 0.25
N VAL A 219 -15.94 11.16 -0.84
CA VAL A 219 -16.59 11.10 -2.16
C VAL A 219 -16.63 9.67 -2.69
N SER A 220 -15.59 8.87 -2.46
CA SER A 220 -15.56 7.43 -2.78
C SER A 220 -16.72 6.68 -2.12
N ILE A 221 -16.89 6.86 -0.81
CA ILE A 221 -17.98 6.22 -0.05
C ILE A 221 -19.34 6.71 -0.54
N TYR A 222 -19.48 8.02 -0.79
CA TYR A 222 -20.72 8.57 -1.33
C TYR A 222 -21.12 7.87 -2.64
N PHE A 223 -20.23 7.78 -3.63
CA PHE A 223 -20.54 7.09 -4.87
C PHE A 223 -20.77 5.59 -4.71
N GLY A 224 -20.07 4.94 -3.79
CA GLY A 224 -20.28 3.52 -3.47
C GLY A 224 -21.63 3.24 -2.78
N THR A 225 -22.27 4.27 -2.19
CA THR A 225 -23.54 4.12 -1.48
C THR A 225 -24.77 4.54 -2.29
N ILE A 226 -24.64 5.48 -3.24
CA ILE A 226 -25.79 5.98 -4.02
C ILE A 226 -26.19 5.09 -5.19
N GLY A 227 -25.35 4.12 -5.59
CA GLY A 227 -25.65 3.22 -6.69
C GLY A 227 -24.74 2.01 -6.75
N GLN A 228 -25.15 1.02 -7.56
CA GLN A 228 -24.45 -0.25 -7.73
C GLN A 228 -24.25 -0.58 -9.23
N THR A 229 -24.10 0.42 -10.08
CA THR A 229 -23.74 0.24 -11.48
C THR A 229 -22.22 0.24 -11.65
N GLU A 230 -21.73 -0.21 -12.82
CA GLU A 230 -20.32 -0.14 -13.18
C GLU A 230 -19.71 1.24 -12.92
N TYR A 231 -20.39 2.32 -13.32
CA TYR A 231 -19.93 3.69 -13.12
C TYR A 231 -19.74 4.06 -11.64
N HIS A 232 -20.68 3.66 -10.76
CA HIS A 232 -20.60 3.94 -9.33
C HIS A 232 -19.42 3.21 -8.69
N PHE A 233 -19.22 1.93 -9.01
CA PHE A 233 -18.05 1.18 -8.54
C PHE A 233 -16.74 1.74 -9.09
N TRP A 234 -16.71 2.08 -10.39
CA TRP A 234 -15.54 2.65 -11.02
C TRP A 234 -15.10 3.96 -10.32
N LEU A 235 -16.02 4.91 -10.16
CA LEU A 235 -15.71 6.20 -9.55
C LEU A 235 -15.38 6.06 -8.07
N SER A 236 -16.12 5.23 -7.34
CA SER A 236 -15.85 4.92 -5.94
C SER A 236 -14.43 4.37 -5.77
N LEU A 237 -14.06 3.34 -6.52
CA LEU A 237 -12.74 2.72 -6.39
C LEU A 237 -11.61 3.59 -6.93
N PHE A 238 -11.82 4.34 -7.99
CA PHE A 238 -10.85 5.31 -8.50
C PHE A 238 -10.50 6.35 -7.42
N LEU A 239 -11.51 6.94 -6.80
CA LEU A 239 -11.32 7.92 -5.72
C LEU A 239 -10.73 7.29 -4.45
N CYS A 240 -11.08 6.04 -4.14
CA CYS A 240 -10.48 5.26 -3.06
C CYS A 240 -8.96 5.08 -3.29
N GLY A 241 -8.54 4.73 -4.51
CA GLY A 241 -7.13 4.62 -4.88
C GLY A 241 -6.38 5.95 -4.79
N LEU A 242 -6.99 7.04 -5.25
CA LEU A 242 -6.43 8.38 -5.15
C LEU A 242 -6.29 8.84 -3.69
N GLY A 243 -7.31 8.60 -2.87
CA GLY A 243 -7.29 8.86 -1.43
C GLY A 243 -6.17 8.10 -0.71
N TRP A 244 -6.01 6.82 -1.05
CA TRP A 244 -4.89 6.02 -0.55
C TRP A 244 -3.53 6.65 -0.90
N ASN A 245 -3.34 7.06 -2.16
CA ASN A 245 -2.09 7.66 -2.59
C ASN A 245 -1.73 8.88 -1.73
N PHE A 246 -2.65 9.82 -1.57
CA PHE A 246 -2.40 11.07 -0.84
C PHE A 246 -2.13 10.82 0.64
N LEU A 247 -2.87 9.93 1.28
CA LEU A 247 -2.70 9.62 2.70
C LEU A 247 -1.43 8.81 2.96
N PHE A 248 -1.18 7.78 2.16
CA PHE A 248 -0.05 6.87 2.35
C PHE A 248 1.28 7.51 1.98
N VAL A 249 1.33 8.23 0.86
CA VAL A 249 2.55 8.95 0.44
C VAL A 249 2.86 10.09 1.41
N GLY A 250 1.83 10.87 1.80
CA GLY A 250 1.98 11.96 2.77
C GLY A 250 2.48 11.47 4.13
N GLY A 251 1.88 10.40 4.66
CA GLY A 251 2.33 9.76 5.91
C GLY A 251 3.76 9.22 5.81
N SER A 252 4.06 8.51 4.72
CA SER A 252 5.41 7.97 4.48
C SER A 252 6.48 9.07 4.36
N ASP A 253 6.14 10.22 3.79
CA ASP A 253 7.04 11.38 3.68
C ASP A 253 7.37 11.96 5.05
N ILE A 254 6.37 12.14 5.92
CA ILE A 254 6.60 12.60 7.30
C ILE A 254 7.46 11.59 8.07
N ILE A 255 7.17 10.28 8.01
CA ILE A 255 7.98 9.24 8.65
C ILE A 255 9.43 9.32 8.17
N ALA A 256 9.65 9.53 6.87
CA ALA A 256 10.98 9.63 6.30
C ALA A 256 11.77 10.88 6.75
N LYS A 257 11.09 11.98 7.06
CA LYS A 257 11.69 13.27 7.44
C LYS A 257 11.81 13.48 8.95
N SER A 258 10.86 12.97 9.74
CA SER A 258 10.73 13.28 11.18
C SER A 258 11.68 12.48 12.08
N THR A 259 12.49 11.58 11.54
CA THR A 259 13.33 10.68 12.33
C THR A 259 14.82 10.95 12.16
N ASN A 260 15.56 10.96 13.27
CA ASN A 260 17.02 11.06 13.23
C ASN A 260 17.65 9.84 12.53
N PRO A 261 18.77 10.00 11.82
CA PRO A 261 19.44 8.89 11.12
C PRO A 261 19.72 7.66 11.98
N LYS A 262 19.94 7.85 13.30
CA LYS A 262 20.24 6.77 14.25
C LYS A 262 19.00 5.96 14.67
N GLU A 263 17.81 6.55 14.62
CA GLU A 263 16.53 5.99 15.09
C GLU A 263 15.68 5.48 13.91
N LYS A 264 15.98 5.95 12.71
CA LYS A 264 15.16 5.83 11.50
C LYS A 264 14.73 4.41 11.17
N SER A 265 15.65 3.45 11.20
CA SER A 265 15.34 2.06 10.82
C SER A 265 14.36 1.41 11.79
N ILE A 266 14.43 1.74 13.09
CA ILE A 266 13.53 1.17 14.09
C ILE A 266 12.17 1.84 14.01
N VAL A 267 12.12 3.17 13.88
CA VAL A 267 10.87 3.90 13.74
C VAL A 267 10.13 3.45 12.46
N GLN A 268 10.81 3.37 11.32
CA GLN A 268 10.23 2.86 10.09
C GLN A 268 9.71 1.43 10.25
N GLY A 269 10.46 0.55 10.92
CA GLY A 269 10.02 -0.83 11.16
C GLY A 269 8.77 -0.91 12.03
N VAL A 270 8.71 -0.15 13.12
CA VAL A 270 7.54 -0.13 14.02
C VAL A 270 6.33 0.52 13.35
N THR A 271 6.52 1.64 12.66
CA THR A 271 5.42 2.30 11.94
C THR A 271 4.85 1.41 10.84
N ASP A 272 5.70 0.74 10.05
CA ASP A 272 5.24 -0.18 9.02
C ASP A 272 4.55 -1.42 9.65
N PHE A 273 5.01 -1.92 10.79
CA PHE A 273 4.32 -2.99 11.51
C PHE A 273 2.90 -2.58 11.93
N ILE A 274 2.73 -1.36 12.46
CA ILE A 274 1.41 -0.82 12.82
C ILE A 274 0.54 -0.68 11.56
N ILE A 275 1.08 -0.08 10.50
CA ILE A 275 0.37 0.15 9.22
C ILE A 275 -0.12 -1.18 8.65
N PHE A 276 0.77 -2.14 8.42
CA PHE A 276 0.40 -3.39 7.74
C PHE A 276 -0.34 -4.35 8.66
N GLY A 277 -0.16 -4.28 9.97
CA GLY A 277 -1.02 -4.98 10.95
C GLY A 277 -2.46 -4.49 10.87
N SER A 278 -2.68 -3.18 10.81
CA SER A 278 -4.02 -2.62 10.64
C SER A 278 -4.63 -2.94 9.27
N VAL A 279 -3.83 -3.00 8.21
CA VAL A 279 -4.27 -3.43 6.86
C VAL A 279 -4.74 -4.88 6.87
N ALA A 280 -3.98 -5.79 7.50
CA ALA A 280 -4.38 -7.20 7.60
C ALA A 280 -5.71 -7.35 8.35
N PHE A 281 -5.88 -6.64 9.46
CA PHE A 281 -7.13 -6.62 10.21
C PHE A 281 -8.30 -6.05 9.39
N ALA A 282 -8.09 -4.94 8.68
CA ALA A 282 -9.10 -4.32 7.84
C ALA A 282 -9.52 -5.22 6.66
N SER A 283 -8.57 -5.91 6.02
CA SER A 283 -8.87 -6.86 4.95
C SER A 283 -9.73 -8.02 5.46
N PHE A 284 -9.40 -8.56 6.64
CA PHE A 284 -10.21 -9.61 7.29
C PHE A 284 -11.63 -9.12 7.60
N LEU A 285 -11.76 -7.91 8.13
CA LEU A 285 -13.07 -7.32 8.42
C LEU A 285 -13.87 -7.05 7.15
N GLY A 286 -13.26 -6.55 6.08
CA GLY A 286 -13.96 -6.18 4.84
C GLY A 286 -14.74 -7.34 4.23
N GLY A 287 -14.10 -8.52 4.10
CA GLY A 287 -14.77 -9.71 3.60
C GLY A 287 -15.91 -10.21 4.52
N ASN A 288 -15.66 -10.23 5.83
CA ASN A 288 -16.66 -10.71 6.80
C ASN A 288 -17.85 -9.76 6.93
N LEU A 289 -17.62 -8.45 6.99
CA LEU A 289 -18.69 -7.48 7.14
C LEU A 289 -19.56 -7.37 5.89
N LEU A 290 -18.99 -7.52 4.68
CA LEU A 290 -19.80 -7.59 3.47
C LEU A 290 -20.86 -8.68 3.56
N VAL A 291 -20.48 -9.87 4.02
CA VAL A 291 -21.40 -11.01 4.13
C VAL A 291 -22.41 -10.83 5.26
N SER A 292 -22.01 -10.27 6.39
CA SER A 292 -22.86 -10.19 7.60
C SER A 292 -23.81 -8.98 7.62
N ILE A 293 -23.37 -7.81 7.14
CA ILE A 293 -24.16 -6.58 7.24
C ILE A 293 -24.42 -5.89 5.88
N GLY A 294 -23.82 -6.44 4.80
CA GLY A 294 -23.98 -5.94 3.45
C GLY A 294 -23.16 -4.71 3.10
N TRP A 295 -23.17 -4.37 1.80
CA TRP A 295 -22.31 -3.35 1.20
C TRP A 295 -22.49 -1.93 1.78
N HIS A 296 -23.72 -1.44 1.89
CA HIS A 296 -23.98 -0.07 2.35
C HIS A 296 -23.53 0.14 3.81
N MET A 297 -23.90 -0.79 4.72
CA MET A 297 -23.50 -0.69 6.11
C MET A 297 -21.99 -0.79 6.29
N MET A 298 -21.34 -1.67 5.50
CA MET A 298 -19.88 -1.76 5.50
C MET A 298 -19.23 -0.42 5.09
N LEU A 299 -19.74 0.25 4.06
CA LEU A 299 -19.24 1.56 3.66
C LEU A 299 -19.51 2.66 4.69
N TYR A 300 -20.66 2.64 5.36
CA TYR A 300 -20.92 3.58 6.46
C TYR A 300 -19.97 3.38 7.64
N MET A 301 -19.61 2.15 7.97
CA MET A 301 -18.59 1.88 9.00
C MET A 301 -17.22 2.44 8.62
N ALA A 302 -16.87 2.48 7.32
CA ALA A 302 -15.64 3.09 6.84
C ALA A 302 -15.57 4.61 7.09
N LEU A 303 -16.69 5.31 7.34
CA LEU A 303 -16.70 6.73 7.70
C LEU A 303 -16.08 6.99 9.07
N ILE A 304 -16.16 6.04 10.01
CA ILE A 304 -15.63 6.22 11.38
C ILE A 304 -14.13 6.56 11.37
N PRO A 305 -13.24 5.74 10.79
CA PRO A 305 -11.81 6.05 10.74
C PRO A 305 -11.50 7.31 9.90
N ILE A 306 -12.31 7.61 8.87
CA ILE A 306 -12.15 8.83 8.07
C ILE A 306 -12.42 10.07 8.91
N PHE A 307 -13.49 10.09 9.71
CA PHE A 307 -13.80 11.22 10.60
C PHE A 307 -12.76 11.37 11.71
N ILE A 308 -12.21 10.28 12.25
CA ILE A 308 -11.11 10.33 13.22
C ILE A 308 -9.90 11.05 12.59
N LEU A 309 -9.52 10.66 11.37
CA LEU A 309 -8.40 11.27 10.67
C LEU A 309 -8.68 12.74 10.30
N ALA A 310 -9.89 13.04 9.81
CA ALA A 310 -10.30 14.39 9.48
C ALA A 310 -10.24 15.31 10.70
N PHE A 311 -10.76 14.85 11.84
CA PHE A 311 -10.70 15.58 13.10
C PHE A 311 -9.26 15.88 13.52
N TYR A 312 -8.37 14.89 13.42
CA TYR A 312 -6.97 15.08 13.78
C TYR A 312 -6.24 16.06 12.85
N ILE A 313 -6.54 16.03 11.55
CA ILE A 313 -6.00 16.99 10.57
C ILE A 313 -6.49 18.42 10.91
N ILE A 314 -7.78 18.59 11.19
CA ILE A 314 -8.36 19.88 11.57
C ILE A 314 -7.77 20.39 12.89
N PHE A 315 -7.62 19.52 13.88
CA PHE A 315 -6.99 19.84 15.16
C PHE A 315 -5.57 20.40 14.97
N LEU A 316 -4.74 19.73 14.16
CA LEU A 316 -3.39 20.20 13.88
C LEU A 316 -3.39 21.53 13.11
N TRP A 317 -4.34 21.72 12.22
CA TRP A 317 -4.48 22.98 11.48
C TRP A 317 -4.81 24.17 12.38
N ILE A 318 -5.78 23.98 13.29
CA ILE A 318 -6.19 25.04 14.25
C ILE A 318 -5.08 25.33 15.27
N THR A 319 -4.39 24.30 15.75
CA THR A 319 -3.32 24.47 16.76
C THR A 319 -2.03 25.04 16.18
N LYS A 320 -1.99 25.36 14.86
CA LYS A 320 -0.83 25.93 14.17
C LYS A 320 0.47 25.25 14.60
N VAL A 321 0.52 23.91 14.48
CA VAL A 321 1.75 23.16 14.77
C VAL A 321 2.82 23.61 13.79
N ASN A 322 3.61 24.61 14.21
CA ASN A 322 4.74 25.17 13.50
C ASN A 322 5.93 24.21 13.61
N ASP A 323 5.82 23.04 12.98
CA ASP A 323 6.97 22.15 12.83
C ASP A 323 7.44 22.19 11.37
N SER A 324 8.75 22.34 11.19
CA SER A 324 9.41 22.40 9.87
C SER A 324 9.20 21.12 9.03
N THR A 325 8.71 20.06 9.64
CA THR A 325 8.43 18.76 9.00
C THR A 325 7.01 18.66 8.43
N ILE A 326 6.07 19.48 8.95
CA ILE A 326 4.71 19.60 8.42
C ILE A 326 4.57 21.01 7.85
N LYS A 327 4.69 21.16 6.55
CA LYS A 327 4.27 22.39 5.88
C LYS A 327 2.75 22.49 5.95
N ILE A 328 2.24 23.52 6.62
CA ILE A 328 0.83 23.90 6.65
C ILE A 328 0.46 24.67 5.39
#